data_4e4323f4392094b0bcc0f0dfd83da88f
#
_entry.id   4e4323f4392094b0bcc0f0dfd83da88f
#
_cell.length_a   1.000
_cell.length_b   1.000
_cell.length_c   1.000
_cell.angle_alpha   90.00
_cell.angle_beta   90.00
_cell.angle_gamma   90.00
#
_symmetry.space_group_name_H-M   'P 1'
#
loop_
_entity.id
_entity.type
_entity.pdbx_description
1 polymer ?
#
loop_
_entity_poly.entity_id
_entity_poly.type
_entity_poly.pdbx_seq_one_letter_code
_entity_poly.pdbx_strand_id
1 'polypeptide(L)'
;MKTTLLPVMLVLASASASASAATLQLQTYNPQEKGIFAVSSTLVSGPTEAILFDAQFSTQDGEKLAEMIKKSGKTLKEIVITSGDPDFYFGLEPIVKAWPDVKVVATPAVVKHIQQTHDAKLKYWGPQMKQGAPDKVFVPEVTHQTRFSVDGEVLELRHPEQYAAYIWIPSASTILGGTALSSGIHVWTADTQTVQSRAEWRHILTEMQTLNAKNVIPGHYLGARPAGSQAVDFTLNYLKSFEAALAQHKTSAQVITAMKAAWPKLTEPASLELSAKVNTGEMKW
;
A
#
# COMPACT_ATOMS: atom_id res chain seq x y z
N MET A 1 50.69 -11.96 -65.92
CA MET A 1 50.37 -11.12 -64.76
C MET A 1 49.05 -11.62 -64.19
N LYS A 2 49.05 -12.33 -63.06
CA LYS A 2 47.84 -12.81 -62.36
C LYS A 2 47.62 -11.91 -61.12
N THR A 3 46.56 -11.13 -61.15
CA THR A 3 46.16 -10.21 -60.08
C THR A 3 45.28 -11.01 -59.09
N THR A 4 45.77 -11.21 -57.87
CA THR A 4 45.04 -11.87 -56.79
C THR A 4 44.30 -10.79 -55.98
N LEU A 5 42.98 -10.78 -55.99
CA LEU A 5 42.13 -9.97 -55.14
C LEU A 5 41.95 -10.66 -53.79
N LEU A 6 42.40 -10.00 -52.70
CA LEU A 6 42.10 -10.41 -51.33
C LEU A 6 40.71 -9.85 -50.92
N PRO A 7 39.84 -10.67 -50.29
CA PRO A 7 38.60 -10.17 -49.72
C PRO A 7 38.88 -9.53 -48.33
N VAL A 8 38.47 -8.26 -48.19
CA VAL A 8 38.45 -7.57 -46.87
C VAL A 8 37.20 -8.05 -46.12
N MET A 9 37.39 -8.82 -45.07
CA MET A 9 36.33 -9.15 -44.11
C MET A 9 36.09 -7.97 -43.18
N LEU A 10 34.90 -7.35 -43.26
CA LEU A 10 34.43 -6.33 -42.34
C LEU A 10 33.84 -7.01 -41.12
N VAL A 11 34.56 -7.03 -39.99
CA VAL A 11 34.03 -7.52 -38.70
C VAL A 11 33.18 -6.41 -38.09
N LEU A 12 31.86 -6.55 -38.14
CA LEU A 12 30.92 -5.75 -37.37
C LEU A 12 31.00 -6.18 -35.90
N ALA A 13 31.65 -5.40 -35.06
CA ALA A 13 31.58 -5.56 -33.59
C ALA A 13 30.24 -5.04 -33.11
N SER A 14 29.33 -5.95 -32.79
CA SER A 14 28.08 -5.62 -32.08
C SER A 14 28.41 -5.23 -30.64
N ALA A 15 28.43 -3.94 -30.34
CA ALA A 15 28.47 -3.46 -28.98
C ALA A 15 27.13 -3.75 -28.30
N SER A 16 27.06 -4.84 -27.53
CA SER A 16 25.94 -5.09 -26.61
C SER A 16 26.02 -4.08 -25.49
N ALA A 17 25.22 -3.02 -25.57
CA ALA A 17 24.99 -2.13 -24.44
C ALA A 17 24.25 -2.92 -23.36
N SER A 18 24.95 -3.35 -22.33
CA SER A 18 24.32 -3.85 -21.11
C SER A 18 23.56 -2.69 -20.49
N ALA A 19 22.24 -2.67 -20.64
CA ALA A 19 21.39 -1.76 -19.91
C ALA A 19 21.56 -2.10 -18.41
N SER A 20 22.29 -1.24 -17.69
CA SER A 20 22.35 -1.34 -16.22
C SER A 20 20.94 -1.10 -15.69
N ALA A 21 20.45 -2.01 -14.87
CA ALA A 21 19.16 -1.83 -14.20
C ALA A 21 19.14 -0.52 -13.41
N ALA A 22 18.08 0.25 -13.55
CA ALA A 22 17.97 1.53 -12.85
C ALA A 22 17.82 1.27 -11.34
N THR A 23 18.66 1.91 -10.53
CA THR A 23 18.54 1.78 -9.07
C THR A 23 17.33 2.57 -8.58
N LEU A 24 16.30 1.88 -8.13
CA LEU A 24 15.11 2.49 -7.55
C LEU A 24 15.41 3.02 -6.13
N GLN A 25 14.86 4.20 -5.85
CA GLN A 25 14.81 4.80 -4.52
C GLN A 25 13.39 4.75 -4.01
N LEU A 26 13.21 4.35 -2.77
CA LEU A 26 11.91 4.30 -2.10
C LEU A 26 11.90 5.26 -0.92
N GLN A 27 11.05 6.26 -0.99
CA GLN A 27 10.81 7.21 0.09
C GLN A 27 9.41 6.98 0.65
N THR A 28 9.33 6.61 1.92
CA THR A 28 8.05 6.38 2.61
C THR A 28 7.78 7.52 3.58
N TYR A 29 6.56 8.07 3.48
CA TYR A 29 5.99 8.96 4.47
C TYR A 29 4.95 8.22 5.31
N ASN A 30 4.99 8.41 6.62
CA ASN A 30 4.01 7.92 7.57
C ASN A 30 3.94 8.95 8.71
N PRO A 31 2.78 9.55 9.00
CA PRO A 31 2.64 10.60 10.01
C PRO A 31 2.86 10.11 11.45
N GLN A 32 2.87 8.80 11.66
CA GLN A 32 2.99 8.17 12.96
C GLN A 32 1.89 8.66 13.93
N GLU A 33 2.22 8.91 15.19
CA GLU A 33 1.29 9.40 16.22
C GLU A 33 0.70 10.80 15.93
N LYS A 34 1.23 11.52 14.93
CA LYS A 34 0.72 12.84 14.54
C LYS A 34 -0.48 12.78 13.63
N GLY A 35 -0.69 11.66 12.94
CA GLY A 35 -1.85 11.41 12.10
C GLY A 35 -3.01 10.80 12.87
N ILE A 36 -4.21 10.82 12.29
CA ILE A 36 -5.34 10.03 12.80
C ILE A 36 -5.04 8.54 12.60
N PHE A 37 -4.39 8.21 11.49
CA PHE A 37 -3.90 6.86 11.19
C PHE A 37 -2.41 6.90 10.86
N ALA A 38 -1.66 5.91 11.35
CA ALA A 38 -0.26 5.71 11.03
C ALA A 38 -0.09 4.98 9.68
N VAL A 39 -0.62 5.60 8.61
CA VAL A 39 -0.67 5.04 7.25
C VAL A 39 0.55 5.43 6.43
N SER A 40 1.02 4.53 5.59
CA SER A 40 2.20 4.74 4.74
C SER A 40 1.81 5.09 3.31
N SER A 41 2.49 6.10 2.76
CA SER A 41 2.55 6.34 1.31
C SER A 41 3.99 6.26 0.85
N THR A 42 4.23 5.68 -0.33
CA THR A 42 5.61 5.46 -0.81
C THR A 42 5.80 6.01 -2.22
N LEU A 43 6.77 6.92 -2.37
CA LEU A 43 7.27 7.38 -3.65
C LEU A 43 8.37 6.43 -4.10
N VAL A 44 8.14 5.73 -5.20
CA VAL A 44 9.14 4.91 -5.88
C VAL A 44 9.69 5.70 -7.04
N SER A 45 10.99 5.99 -7.05
CA SER A 45 11.63 6.79 -8.07
C SER A 45 12.89 6.12 -8.64
N GLY A 46 13.08 6.28 -9.93
CA GLY A 46 14.29 5.96 -10.65
C GLY A 46 15.10 7.22 -10.97
N PRO A 47 16.01 7.15 -11.96
CA PRO A 47 16.80 8.31 -12.41
C PRO A 47 15.97 9.49 -12.91
N THR A 48 14.82 9.25 -13.57
CA THR A 48 14.02 10.31 -14.22
C THR A 48 12.54 10.29 -13.85
N GLU A 49 11.98 9.15 -13.53
CA GLU A 49 10.55 8.91 -13.30
C GLU A 49 10.24 8.58 -11.84
N ALA A 50 8.99 8.80 -11.44
CA ALA A 50 8.48 8.36 -10.15
C ALA A 50 7.01 7.94 -10.24
N ILE A 51 6.60 7.02 -9.36
CA ILE A 51 5.21 6.65 -9.08
C ILE A 51 4.97 6.81 -7.58
N LEU A 52 3.84 7.44 -7.22
CA LEU A 52 3.39 7.49 -5.83
C LEU A 52 2.39 6.36 -5.57
N PHE A 53 2.60 5.60 -4.52
CA PHE A 53 1.64 4.62 -4.00
C PHE A 53 0.99 5.18 -2.75
N ASP A 54 -0.33 5.32 -2.83
CA ASP A 54 -1.22 5.86 -1.80
C ASP A 54 -0.96 7.33 -1.43
N ALA A 55 -1.99 8.02 -0.92
CA ALA A 55 -1.97 9.48 -0.85
C ALA A 55 -2.36 10.05 0.52
N GLN A 56 -2.32 9.24 1.58
CA GLN A 56 -2.60 9.65 2.94
C GLN A 56 -4.07 9.98 3.24
N PHE A 57 -4.36 10.16 4.54
CA PHE A 57 -5.69 10.46 5.04
C PHE A 57 -6.03 11.96 4.99
N SER A 58 -5.13 12.83 5.43
CA SER A 58 -5.39 14.25 5.51
C SER A 58 -4.78 15.04 4.35
N THR A 59 -5.38 16.18 4.03
CA THR A 59 -4.81 17.11 3.04
C THR A 59 -3.46 17.64 3.47
N GLN A 60 -3.22 17.86 4.78
CA GLN A 60 -1.91 18.26 5.29
C GLN A 60 -0.84 17.20 5.05
N ASP A 61 -1.17 15.92 5.19
CA ASP A 61 -0.24 14.83 4.87
C ASP A 61 -0.07 14.70 3.36
N GLY A 62 -1.12 14.96 2.57
CA GLY A 62 -1.04 15.08 1.11
C GLY A 62 -0.10 16.21 0.67
N GLU A 63 -0.07 17.34 1.37
CA GLU A 63 0.91 18.42 1.13
C GLU A 63 2.35 17.95 1.37
N LYS A 64 2.59 17.13 2.40
CA LYS A 64 3.91 16.51 2.64
C LYS A 64 4.33 15.60 1.51
N LEU A 65 3.39 14.83 0.95
CA LEU A 65 3.64 14.02 -0.23
C LEU A 65 3.96 14.89 -1.45
N ALA A 66 3.23 15.97 -1.68
CA ALA A 66 3.52 16.92 -2.76
C ALA A 66 4.92 17.54 -2.62
N GLU A 67 5.31 17.93 -1.39
CA GLU A 67 6.68 18.38 -1.12
C GLU A 67 7.73 17.29 -1.42
N MET A 68 7.47 16.04 -1.03
CA MET A 68 8.35 14.90 -1.27
C MET A 68 8.53 14.63 -2.76
N ILE A 69 7.44 14.64 -3.54
CA ILE A 69 7.46 14.48 -5.00
C ILE A 69 8.30 15.61 -5.63
N LYS A 70 8.02 16.87 -5.26
CA LYS A 70 8.76 18.04 -5.77
C LYS A 70 10.26 17.95 -5.46
N LYS A 71 10.62 17.56 -4.24
CA LYS A 71 12.02 17.41 -3.81
C LYS A 71 12.75 16.29 -4.53
N SER A 72 12.05 15.26 -5.00
CA SER A 72 12.64 14.18 -5.79
C SER A 72 13.22 14.69 -7.13
N GLY A 73 12.66 15.76 -7.68
CA GLY A 73 13.01 16.31 -9.00
C GLY A 73 12.65 15.37 -10.15
N LYS A 74 11.85 14.34 -9.91
CA LYS A 74 11.47 13.33 -10.91
C LYS A 74 10.13 13.67 -11.55
N THR A 75 9.90 13.15 -12.76
CA THR A 75 8.60 13.21 -13.43
C THR A 75 7.65 12.25 -12.75
N LEU A 76 6.60 12.78 -12.11
CA LEU A 76 5.53 11.94 -11.56
C LEU A 76 4.67 11.39 -12.71
N LYS A 77 4.76 10.11 -12.96
CA LYS A 77 4.04 9.43 -14.06
C LYS A 77 2.57 9.19 -13.71
N GLU A 78 2.36 8.65 -12.53
CA GLU A 78 1.02 8.30 -12.04
C GLU A 78 1.01 8.15 -10.52
N ILE A 79 -0.19 8.16 -9.96
CA ILE A 79 -0.47 7.84 -8.57
C ILE A 79 -1.33 6.58 -8.56
N VAL A 80 -0.90 5.56 -7.83
CA VAL A 80 -1.61 4.28 -7.71
C VAL A 80 -2.21 4.18 -6.31
N ILE A 81 -3.55 4.10 -6.23
CA ILE A 81 -4.26 3.89 -4.97
C ILE A 81 -4.51 2.40 -4.80
N THR A 82 -3.96 1.85 -3.73
CA THR A 82 -3.97 0.40 -3.48
C THR A 82 -5.18 -0.06 -2.67
N SER A 83 -5.88 0.86 -1.99
CA SER A 83 -7.03 0.55 -1.15
C SER A 83 -8.17 1.55 -1.32
N GLY A 84 -9.40 1.07 -1.11
CA GLY A 84 -10.60 1.90 -1.02
C GLY A 84 -10.84 2.52 0.37
N ASP A 85 -9.93 2.34 1.32
CA ASP A 85 -10.00 2.98 2.62
C ASP A 85 -9.54 4.45 2.56
N PRO A 86 -10.22 5.38 3.24
CA PRO A 86 -10.04 6.81 3.04
C PRO A 86 -8.63 7.30 3.38
N ASP A 87 -7.94 6.62 4.25
CA ASP A 87 -6.57 6.92 4.65
C ASP A 87 -5.52 6.63 3.56
N PHE A 88 -5.94 6.00 2.45
CA PHE A 88 -5.10 5.80 1.28
C PHE A 88 -5.31 6.86 0.19
N TYR A 89 -6.42 7.65 0.21
CA TYR A 89 -6.73 8.54 -0.93
C TYR A 89 -7.33 9.91 -0.57
N PHE A 90 -7.78 10.17 0.64
CA PHE A 90 -8.36 11.49 1.00
C PHE A 90 -7.34 12.63 0.88
N GLY A 91 -6.04 12.38 1.03
CA GLY A 91 -4.98 13.37 0.86
C GLY A 91 -4.62 13.69 -0.59
N LEU A 92 -5.34 13.19 -1.59
CA LEU A 92 -5.05 13.43 -3.02
C LEU A 92 -5.14 14.89 -3.45
N GLU A 93 -6.03 15.68 -2.84
CA GLU A 93 -6.36 17.02 -3.31
C GLU A 93 -5.16 17.94 -3.54
N PRO A 94 -4.22 18.17 -2.60
CA PRO A 94 -3.06 19.02 -2.84
C PRO A 94 -2.10 18.46 -3.89
N ILE A 95 -2.03 17.15 -4.05
CA ILE A 95 -1.16 16.52 -5.04
C ILE A 95 -1.72 16.76 -6.45
N VAL A 96 -3.01 16.51 -6.65
CA VAL A 96 -3.69 16.73 -7.95
C VAL A 96 -3.70 18.23 -8.32
N LYS A 97 -3.82 19.13 -7.34
CA LYS A 97 -3.68 20.57 -7.59
C LYS A 97 -2.28 20.95 -8.10
N ALA A 98 -1.23 20.30 -7.60
CA ALA A 98 0.15 20.55 -8.01
C ALA A 98 0.52 19.87 -9.35
N TRP A 99 -0.11 18.73 -9.67
CA TRP A 99 0.06 17.97 -10.92
C TRP A 99 -1.30 17.66 -11.54
N PRO A 100 -1.97 18.63 -12.18
CA PRO A 100 -3.35 18.48 -12.67
C PRO A 100 -3.50 17.43 -13.78
N ASP A 101 -2.44 17.15 -14.51
CA ASP A 101 -2.43 16.17 -15.60
C ASP A 101 -1.99 14.77 -15.16
N VAL A 102 -1.65 14.56 -13.89
CA VAL A 102 -1.24 13.26 -13.38
C VAL A 102 -2.42 12.29 -13.34
N LYS A 103 -2.21 11.08 -13.82
CA LYS A 103 -3.21 10.02 -13.69
C LYS A 103 -3.21 9.49 -12.27
N VAL A 104 -4.40 9.44 -11.68
CA VAL A 104 -4.64 8.74 -10.41
C VAL A 104 -5.44 7.49 -10.74
N VAL A 105 -4.87 6.32 -10.50
CA VAL A 105 -5.45 5.04 -10.93
C VAL A 105 -5.61 4.07 -9.76
N ALA A 106 -6.62 3.20 -9.87
CA ALA A 106 -6.84 2.09 -8.95
C ALA A 106 -7.51 0.92 -9.67
N THR A 107 -7.52 -0.26 -9.06
CA THR A 107 -8.22 -1.43 -9.60
C THR A 107 -9.72 -1.23 -9.64
N PRO A 108 -10.47 -1.97 -10.48
CA PRO A 108 -11.93 -1.91 -10.50
C PRO A 108 -12.57 -2.12 -9.12
N ALA A 109 -12.03 -3.06 -8.33
CA ALA A 109 -12.52 -3.35 -6.99
C ALA A 109 -12.35 -2.14 -6.05
N VAL A 110 -11.19 -1.51 -6.05
CA VAL A 110 -10.88 -0.31 -5.25
C VAL A 110 -11.75 0.87 -5.66
N VAL A 111 -11.84 1.17 -6.97
CA VAL A 111 -12.68 2.29 -7.48
C VAL A 111 -14.15 2.09 -7.10
N LYS A 112 -14.66 0.87 -7.28
CA LYS A 112 -16.03 0.53 -6.89
C LYS A 112 -16.28 0.76 -5.39
N HIS A 113 -15.35 0.32 -4.54
CA HIS A 113 -15.47 0.51 -3.10
C HIS A 113 -15.46 2.00 -2.73
N ILE A 114 -14.53 2.79 -3.30
CA ILE A 114 -14.49 4.24 -3.12
C ILE A 114 -15.81 4.89 -3.52
N GLN A 115 -16.30 4.60 -4.72
CA GLN A 115 -17.56 5.17 -5.23
C GLN A 115 -18.76 4.87 -4.33
N GLN A 116 -18.78 3.71 -3.70
CA GLN A 116 -19.88 3.28 -2.82
C GLN A 116 -19.80 3.89 -1.41
N THR A 117 -18.60 4.27 -0.95
CA THR A 117 -18.37 4.56 0.48
C THR A 117 -17.85 5.95 0.79
N HIS A 118 -17.25 6.66 -0.18
CA HIS A 118 -16.52 7.91 0.10
C HIS A 118 -17.36 8.98 0.77
N ASP A 119 -18.64 9.17 0.39
CA ASP A 119 -19.50 10.18 0.98
C ASP A 119 -19.83 9.87 2.45
N ALA A 120 -20.15 8.60 2.75
CA ALA A 120 -20.41 8.15 4.11
C ALA A 120 -19.15 8.25 4.98
N LYS A 121 -17.99 7.86 4.43
CA LYS A 121 -16.69 7.96 5.10
C LYS A 121 -16.29 9.43 5.34
N LEU A 122 -16.48 10.31 4.37
CA LEU A 122 -16.22 11.76 4.55
C LEU A 122 -17.15 12.38 5.61
N LYS A 123 -18.42 12.00 5.61
CA LYS A 123 -19.39 12.45 6.63
C LYS A 123 -18.99 11.99 8.03
N TYR A 124 -18.46 10.78 8.17
CA TYR A 124 -18.05 10.22 9.46
C TYR A 124 -16.71 10.81 9.94
N TRP A 125 -15.70 10.85 9.09
CA TRP A 125 -14.35 11.24 9.43
C TRP A 125 -14.09 12.74 9.36
N GLY A 126 -14.78 13.48 8.46
CA GLY A 126 -14.56 14.90 8.23
C GLY A 126 -14.54 15.75 9.50
N PRO A 127 -15.51 15.61 10.43
CA PRO A 127 -15.50 16.35 11.69
C PRO A 127 -14.26 16.10 12.56
N GLN A 128 -13.70 14.88 12.48
CA GLN A 128 -12.50 14.46 13.23
C GLN A 128 -11.21 14.99 12.58
N MET A 129 -11.20 15.08 11.25
CA MET A 129 -10.08 15.58 10.46
C MET A 129 -9.95 17.11 10.54
N LYS A 130 -11.02 17.82 10.90
CA LYS A 130 -11.05 19.30 10.97
C LYS A 130 -10.59 19.91 9.64
N GLN A 131 -9.53 20.73 9.66
CA GLN A 131 -8.93 21.35 8.48
C GLN A 131 -8.19 20.36 7.55
N GLY A 132 -8.02 19.12 7.98
CA GLY A 132 -7.41 18.06 7.17
C GLY A 132 -8.37 17.33 6.26
N ALA A 133 -9.67 17.57 6.38
CA ALA A 133 -10.65 16.98 5.48
C ALA A 133 -10.50 17.57 4.07
N PRO A 134 -10.61 16.75 3.00
CA PRO A 134 -10.60 17.27 1.64
C PRO A 134 -11.90 18.04 1.35
N ASP A 135 -11.79 19.14 0.61
CA ASP A 135 -12.95 19.87 0.08
C ASP A 135 -13.67 19.04 -0.98
N LYS A 136 -12.88 18.24 -1.73
CA LYS A 136 -13.37 17.35 -2.78
C LYS A 136 -12.63 16.02 -2.71
N VAL A 137 -13.40 14.93 -2.66
CA VAL A 137 -12.85 13.58 -2.81
C VAL A 137 -12.56 13.30 -4.28
N PHE A 138 -11.31 12.91 -4.56
CA PHE A 138 -10.90 12.46 -5.89
C PHE A 138 -11.04 10.95 -6.00
N VAL A 139 -11.89 10.50 -6.92
CA VAL A 139 -12.07 9.08 -7.23
C VAL A 139 -11.07 8.71 -8.32
N PRO A 140 -10.20 7.71 -8.10
CA PRO A 140 -9.25 7.25 -9.11
C PRO A 140 -9.93 6.75 -10.39
N GLU A 141 -9.22 6.83 -11.51
CA GLU A 141 -9.61 6.16 -12.76
C GLU A 141 -9.39 4.64 -12.63
N VAL A 142 -10.26 3.88 -13.29
CA VAL A 142 -10.11 2.42 -13.32
C VAL A 142 -8.91 2.02 -14.17
N THR A 143 -8.01 1.21 -13.60
CA THR A 143 -6.96 0.53 -14.35
C THR A 143 -7.04 -0.98 -14.20
N HIS A 144 -6.76 -1.70 -15.28
CA HIS A 144 -6.55 -3.14 -15.29
C HIS A 144 -5.06 -3.52 -15.31
N GLN A 145 -4.19 -2.53 -15.21
CA GLN A 145 -2.75 -2.77 -15.17
C GLN A 145 -2.38 -3.45 -13.85
N THR A 146 -1.64 -4.53 -13.96
CA THR A 146 -1.01 -5.23 -12.83
C THR A 146 0.51 -5.07 -12.82
N ARG A 147 1.05 -4.35 -13.83
CA ARG A 147 2.47 -4.07 -13.97
C ARG A 147 2.67 -2.60 -14.31
N PHE A 148 3.34 -1.92 -13.44
CA PHE A 148 3.77 -0.53 -13.59
C PHE A 148 5.28 -0.50 -13.86
N SER A 149 5.82 0.62 -14.33
CA SER A 149 7.26 0.76 -14.54
C SER A 149 7.76 2.15 -14.19
N VAL A 150 8.96 2.18 -13.60
CA VAL A 150 9.73 3.39 -13.32
C VAL A 150 11.10 3.20 -13.93
N ASP A 151 11.44 4.02 -14.94
CA ASP A 151 12.72 3.93 -15.68
C ASP A 151 13.06 2.49 -16.14
N GLY A 152 12.03 1.74 -16.61
CA GLY A 152 12.16 0.37 -17.08
C GLY A 152 12.08 -0.71 -16.00
N GLU A 153 12.20 -0.35 -14.71
CA GLU A 153 12.04 -1.29 -13.60
C GLU A 153 10.57 -1.58 -13.34
N VAL A 154 10.25 -2.87 -13.17
CA VAL A 154 8.86 -3.34 -13.03
C VAL A 154 8.41 -3.33 -11.58
N LEU A 155 7.18 -2.84 -11.36
CA LEU A 155 6.46 -2.90 -10.11
C LEU A 155 5.18 -3.71 -10.33
N GLU A 156 5.00 -4.80 -9.61
CA GLU A 156 3.90 -5.75 -9.84
C GLU A 156 2.81 -5.60 -8.78
N LEU A 157 1.60 -5.27 -9.20
CA LEU A 157 0.41 -5.35 -8.35
C LEU A 157 -0.04 -6.80 -8.28
N ARG A 158 0.06 -7.40 -7.11
CA ARG A 158 -0.33 -8.77 -6.84
C ARG A 158 -1.73 -8.82 -6.20
N HIS A 159 -2.53 -9.79 -6.58
CA HIS A 159 -3.91 -10.00 -6.10
C HIS A 159 -4.83 -8.78 -6.22
N PRO A 160 -4.95 -8.14 -7.41
CA PRO A 160 -5.62 -6.84 -7.61
C PRO A 160 -7.09 -6.81 -7.19
N GLU A 161 -7.76 -7.97 -7.11
CA GLU A 161 -9.17 -8.08 -6.71
C GLU A 161 -9.36 -8.45 -5.24
N GLN A 162 -8.27 -8.59 -4.48
CA GLN A 162 -8.30 -8.99 -3.07
C GLN A 162 -8.07 -7.80 -2.13
N TYR A 163 -8.67 -7.86 -0.93
CA TYR A 163 -8.41 -6.89 0.13
C TYR A 163 -6.90 -6.79 0.45
N ALA A 164 -6.21 -7.90 0.42
CA ALA A 164 -4.78 -8.00 0.69
C ALA A 164 -3.89 -7.80 -0.55
N ALA A 165 -4.33 -7.02 -1.55
CA ALA A 165 -3.49 -6.64 -2.67
C ALA A 165 -2.22 -5.94 -2.19
N TYR A 166 -1.11 -6.17 -2.90
CA TYR A 166 0.19 -5.56 -2.55
C TYR A 166 1.04 -5.30 -3.79
N ILE A 167 2.06 -4.45 -3.65
CA ILE A 167 3.04 -4.18 -4.71
C ILE A 167 4.32 -4.98 -4.42
N TRP A 168 4.77 -5.76 -5.40
CA TRP A 168 6.07 -6.40 -5.40
C TRP A 168 7.02 -5.70 -6.37
N ILE A 169 8.21 -5.34 -5.91
CA ILE A 169 9.27 -4.68 -6.68
C ILE A 169 10.48 -5.63 -6.74
N PRO A 170 10.58 -6.49 -7.76
CA PRO A 170 11.62 -7.53 -7.83
C PRO A 170 13.04 -6.97 -7.77
N SER A 171 13.34 -5.91 -8.53
CA SER A 171 14.68 -5.33 -8.60
C SER A 171 15.15 -4.71 -7.27
N ALA A 172 14.21 -4.21 -6.45
CA ALA A 172 14.49 -3.71 -5.11
C ALA A 172 14.29 -4.76 -4.01
N SER A 173 13.81 -5.98 -4.35
CA SER A 173 13.42 -7.01 -3.40
C SER A 173 12.53 -6.46 -2.28
N THR A 174 11.51 -5.67 -2.67
CA THR A 174 10.69 -4.88 -1.73
C THR A 174 9.20 -5.14 -1.93
N ILE A 175 8.48 -5.29 -0.83
CA ILE A 175 7.00 -5.32 -0.77
C ILE A 175 6.48 -3.98 -0.23
N LEU A 176 5.51 -3.36 -0.94
CA LEU A 176 4.64 -2.32 -0.38
C LEU A 176 3.31 -3.00 -0.04
N GLY A 177 3.00 -3.07 1.26
CA GLY A 177 1.96 -3.96 1.75
C GLY A 177 0.53 -3.44 1.67
N GLY A 178 0.32 -2.13 1.50
CA GLY A 178 -1.03 -1.56 1.54
C GLY A 178 -1.81 -2.03 2.77
N THR A 179 -3.11 -2.27 2.62
CA THR A 179 -3.97 -2.80 3.71
C THR A 179 -3.56 -4.20 4.18
N ALA A 180 -2.81 -4.95 3.35
CA ALA A 180 -2.42 -6.32 3.70
C ALA A 180 -1.48 -6.41 4.91
N LEU A 181 -0.71 -5.36 5.20
CA LEU A 181 0.34 -5.40 6.22
C LEU A 181 0.22 -4.30 7.25
N SER A 182 0.31 -4.72 8.51
CA SER A 182 0.37 -3.83 9.68
C SER A 182 1.54 -4.19 10.58
N SER A 183 1.95 -3.27 11.47
CA SER A 183 2.91 -3.53 12.52
C SER A 183 2.79 -2.54 13.67
N GLY A 184 2.92 -3.01 14.92
CA GLY A 184 2.91 -2.16 16.11
C GLY A 184 1.54 -1.62 16.52
N ILE A 185 0.47 -1.98 15.80
CA ILE A 185 -0.92 -1.57 16.05
C ILE A 185 -1.85 -2.77 15.98
N HIS A 186 -3.07 -2.63 16.50
CA HIS A 186 -4.13 -3.62 16.26
C HIS A 186 -4.56 -3.58 14.80
N VAL A 187 -4.61 -4.75 14.15
CA VAL A 187 -4.92 -4.87 12.72
C VAL A 187 -6.41 -4.63 12.48
N TRP A 188 -6.73 -3.81 11.49
CA TRP A 188 -8.09 -3.56 11.05
C TRP A 188 -8.64 -4.77 10.30
N THR A 189 -9.74 -5.35 10.78
CA THR A 189 -10.40 -6.51 10.16
C THR A 189 -11.89 -6.28 9.90
N ALA A 190 -12.39 -5.04 10.02
CA ALA A 190 -13.80 -4.73 9.80
C ALA A 190 -14.23 -4.94 8.34
N ASP A 191 -13.31 -4.77 7.38
CA ASP A 191 -13.58 -4.98 5.95
C ASP A 191 -13.39 -6.44 5.50
N THR A 192 -12.90 -7.32 6.39
CA THR A 192 -12.77 -8.77 6.15
C THR A 192 -13.65 -9.57 7.10
N GLN A 193 -14.97 -9.47 6.90
CA GLN A 193 -15.98 -9.94 7.85
C GLN A 193 -16.20 -11.45 7.85
N THR A 194 -15.74 -12.17 6.82
CA THR A 194 -15.95 -13.61 6.71
C THR A 194 -14.68 -14.41 7.06
N VAL A 195 -14.86 -15.62 7.56
CA VAL A 195 -13.76 -16.58 7.77
C VAL A 195 -12.98 -16.78 6.47
N GLN A 196 -13.71 -16.86 5.34
CA GLN A 196 -13.12 -17.06 4.01
C GLN A 196 -12.23 -15.87 3.61
N SER A 197 -12.70 -14.63 3.72
CA SER A 197 -11.91 -13.45 3.34
C SER A 197 -10.63 -13.31 4.17
N ARG A 198 -10.69 -13.63 5.48
CA ARG A 198 -9.51 -13.64 6.32
C ARG A 198 -8.59 -14.84 6.07
N ALA A 199 -9.12 -15.98 5.61
CA ALA A 199 -8.33 -17.13 5.17
C ALA A 199 -7.55 -16.81 3.88
N GLU A 200 -8.19 -16.14 2.92
CA GLU A 200 -7.55 -15.64 1.70
C GLU A 200 -6.44 -14.64 2.03
N TRP A 201 -6.70 -13.71 2.95
CA TRP A 201 -5.67 -12.78 3.40
C TRP A 201 -4.46 -13.53 4.01
N ARG A 202 -4.68 -14.49 4.91
CA ARG A 202 -3.57 -15.31 5.45
C ARG A 202 -2.82 -16.10 4.38
N HIS A 203 -3.52 -16.57 3.34
CA HIS A 203 -2.88 -17.25 2.22
C HIS A 203 -1.92 -16.31 1.46
N ILE A 204 -2.37 -15.09 1.16
CA ILE A 204 -1.55 -14.06 0.51
C ILE A 204 -0.32 -13.70 1.37
N LEU A 205 -0.49 -13.56 2.69
CA LEU A 205 0.64 -13.34 3.60
C LEU A 205 1.66 -14.48 3.57
N THR A 206 1.19 -15.72 3.46
CA THR A 206 2.08 -16.89 3.30
C THR A 206 2.82 -16.85 1.96
N GLU A 207 2.18 -16.40 0.89
CA GLU A 207 2.85 -16.17 -0.39
C GLU A 207 3.94 -15.10 -0.26
N MET A 208 3.65 -13.95 0.40
CA MET A 208 4.65 -12.90 0.65
C MET A 208 5.90 -13.45 1.36
N GLN A 209 5.76 -14.39 2.30
CA GLN A 209 6.90 -15.03 2.96
C GLN A 209 7.81 -15.76 1.97
N THR A 210 7.25 -16.37 0.91
CA THR A 210 8.03 -17.09 -0.10
C THR A 210 8.87 -16.19 -0.99
N LEU A 211 8.52 -14.91 -1.12
CA LEU A 211 9.26 -13.92 -1.90
C LEU A 211 10.63 -13.57 -1.28
N ASN A 212 10.84 -13.88 -0.02
CA ASN A 212 12.08 -13.56 0.71
C ASN A 212 12.49 -12.09 0.55
N ALA A 213 11.51 -11.18 0.63
CA ALA A 213 11.73 -9.75 0.43
C ALA A 213 12.73 -9.21 1.45
N LYS A 214 13.71 -8.42 0.97
CA LYS A 214 14.69 -7.75 1.83
C LYS A 214 14.07 -6.60 2.62
N ASN A 215 13.10 -5.93 2.00
CA ASN A 215 12.38 -4.83 2.60
C ASN A 215 10.88 -5.07 2.50
N VAL A 216 10.17 -4.77 3.58
CA VAL A 216 8.71 -4.78 3.61
C VAL A 216 8.25 -3.48 4.24
N ILE A 217 7.40 -2.75 3.52
CA ILE A 217 6.82 -1.49 3.97
C ILE A 217 5.34 -1.76 4.25
N PRO A 218 4.93 -1.84 5.53
CA PRO A 218 3.52 -2.03 5.86
C PRO A 218 2.71 -0.79 5.46
N GLY A 219 1.43 -1.00 5.09
CA GLY A 219 0.52 0.13 4.89
C GLY A 219 0.22 0.87 6.19
N HIS A 220 0.20 0.14 7.31
CA HIS A 220 0.03 0.74 8.63
C HIS A 220 1.11 0.28 9.58
N TYR A 221 1.83 1.20 10.20
CA TYR A 221 2.72 0.86 11.30
C TYR A 221 2.96 2.05 12.22
N LEU A 222 3.14 1.75 13.49
CA LEU A 222 3.51 2.72 14.50
C LEU A 222 4.87 2.36 15.11
N GLY A 223 5.69 3.37 15.33
CA GLY A 223 7.06 3.18 15.80
C GLY A 223 8.07 2.93 14.68
N ALA A 224 9.13 2.22 14.98
CA ALA A 224 10.15 1.90 13.97
C ALA A 224 9.58 0.97 12.88
N ARG A 225 9.92 1.26 11.62
CA ARG A 225 9.58 0.35 10.52
C ARG A 225 10.20 -1.01 10.77
N PRO A 226 9.39 -2.10 10.70
CA PRO A 226 9.90 -3.45 10.93
C PRO A 226 10.95 -3.84 9.87
N ALA A 227 11.94 -4.64 10.27
CA ALA A 227 12.98 -5.12 9.38
C ALA A 227 12.53 -6.38 8.62
N GLY A 228 13.02 -6.55 7.39
CA GLY A 228 12.78 -7.75 6.59
C GLY A 228 11.29 -8.11 6.51
N SER A 229 10.96 -9.38 6.76
CA SER A 229 9.59 -9.92 6.72
C SER A 229 8.77 -9.74 8.02
N GLN A 230 9.29 -9.07 9.02
CA GLN A 230 8.65 -8.98 10.36
C GLN A 230 7.20 -8.49 10.31
N ALA A 231 6.85 -7.58 9.40
CA ALA A 231 5.48 -7.10 9.24
C ALA A 231 4.55 -8.19 8.70
N VAL A 232 5.04 -9.05 7.81
CA VAL A 232 4.28 -10.20 7.27
C VAL A 232 3.98 -11.18 8.39
N ASP A 233 5.02 -11.53 9.17
CA ASP A 233 4.90 -12.47 10.28
C ASP A 233 3.97 -11.90 11.39
N PHE A 234 4.10 -10.61 11.69
CA PHE A 234 3.23 -9.92 12.64
C PHE A 234 1.76 -10.01 12.22
N THR A 235 1.44 -9.59 10.99
CA THR A 235 0.05 -9.57 10.50
C THR A 235 -0.53 -10.97 10.44
N LEU A 236 0.24 -11.96 9.95
CA LEU A 236 -0.19 -13.35 9.89
C LEU A 236 -0.51 -13.93 11.27
N ASN A 237 0.36 -13.67 12.25
CA ASN A 237 0.16 -14.17 13.61
C ASN A 237 -0.99 -13.43 14.32
N TYR A 238 -1.16 -12.13 14.06
CA TYR A 238 -2.30 -11.37 14.58
C TYR A 238 -3.63 -11.94 14.06
N LEU A 239 -3.74 -12.19 12.74
CA LEU A 239 -4.95 -12.78 12.15
C LEU A 239 -5.25 -14.18 12.70
N LYS A 240 -4.23 -15.02 12.94
CA LYS A 240 -4.42 -16.32 13.62
C LYS A 240 -4.95 -16.15 15.02
N SER A 241 -4.44 -15.20 15.79
CA SER A 241 -4.94 -14.90 17.15
C SER A 241 -6.37 -14.38 17.12
N PHE A 242 -6.70 -13.50 16.16
CA PHE A 242 -8.04 -12.94 16.00
C PHE A 242 -9.06 -14.02 15.63
N GLU A 243 -8.74 -14.92 14.70
CA GLU A 243 -9.58 -16.08 14.37
C GLU A 243 -9.82 -16.99 15.58
N ALA A 244 -8.75 -17.28 16.35
CA ALA A 244 -8.89 -18.10 17.56
C ALA A 244 -9.79 -17.41 18.61
N ALA A 245 -9.68 -16.10 18.77
CA ALA A 245 -10.54 -15.34 19.67
C ALA A 245 -12.00 -15.36 19.22
N LEU A 246 -12.28 -15.17 17.91
CA LEU A 246 -13.64 -15.25 17.35
C LEU A 246 -14.26 -16.66 17.49
N ALA A 247 -13.45 -17.70 17.36
CA ALA A 247 -13.93 -19.09 17.52
C ALA A 247 -14.31 -19.43 18.97
N GLN A 248 -13.62 -18.83 19.95
CA GLN A 248 -13.80 -19.13 21.36
C GLN A 248 -14.81 -18.22 22.06
N HIS A 249 -15.07 -17.03 21.53
CA HIS A 249 -15.87 -15.98 22.18
C HIS A 249 -17.04 -15.52 21.32
N LYS A 250 -18.15 -15.17 21.98
CA LYS A 250 -19.41 -14.80 21.31
C LYS A 250 -19.64 -13.30 21.25
N THR A 251 -18.99 -12.52 22.12
CA THR A 251 -19.19 -11.08 22.22
C THR A 251 -17.90 -10.32 21.88
N SER A 252 -18.06 -9.10 21.34
CA SER A 252 -16.93 -8.23 21.02
C SER A 252 -16.07 -7.93 22.25
N ALA A 253 -16.70 -7.73 23.42
CA ALA A 253 -16.00 -7.48 24.67
C ALA A 253 -15.05 -8.64 25.06
N GLN A 254 -15.46 -9.88 24.86
CA GLN A 254 -14.63 -11.06 25.13
C GLN A 254 -13.49 -11.17 24.12
N VAL A 255 -13.76 -10.95 22.82
CA VAL A 255 -12.73 -10.92 21.75
C VAL A 255 -11.69 -9.83 22.04
N ILE A 256 -12.13 -8.62 22.37
CA ILE A 256 -11.23 -7.50 22.71
C ILE A 256 -10.34 -7.86 23.91
N THR A 257 -10.92 -8.43 24.96
CA THR A 257 -10.16 -8.85 26.16
C THR A 257 -9.11 -9.90 25.80
N ALA A 258 -9.47 -10.92 25.01
CA ALA A 258 -8.55 -11.97 24.57
C ALA A 258 -7.41 -11.40 23.70
N MET A 259 -7.73 -10.50 22.76
CA MET A 259 -6.72 -9.89 21.91
C MET A 259 -5.79 -8.93 22.65
N LYS A 260 -6.31 -8.12 23.59
CA LYS A 260 -5.47 -7.27 24.46
C LYS A 260 -4.53 -8.10 25.36
N ALA A 261 -4.99 -9.27 25.82
CA ALA A 261 -4.14 -10.18 26.58
C ALA A 261 -3.04 -10.84 25.71
N ALA A 262 -3.37 -11.23 24.48
CA ALA A 262 -2.41 -11.83 23.56
C ALA A 262 -1.39 -10.80 23.01
N TRP A 263 -1.81 -9.54 22.86
CA TRP A 263 -1.04 -8.45 22.26
C TRP A 263 -0.99 -7.20 23.15
N PRO A 264 -0.41 -7.30 24.38
CA PRO A 264 -0.53 -6.24 25.40
C PRO A 264 0.24 -4.95 25.08
N LYS A 265 1.11 -4.97 24.08
CA LYS A 265 1.94 -3.82 23.69
C LYS A 265 1.38 -3.02 22.52
N LEU A 266 0.28 -3.51 21.90
CA LEU A 266 -0.30 -2.81 20.76
C LEU A 266 -1.15 -1.63 21.20
N THR A 267 -1.09 -0.58 20.42
CA THR A 267 -1.85 0.66 20.57
C THR A 267 -3.02 0.70 19.57
N GLU A 268 -3.72 1.82 19.49
CA GLU A 268 -4.89 2.02 18.64
C GLU A 268 -6.02 1.01 18.89
N PRO A 269 -6.53 0.96 20.13
CA PRO A 269 -7.58 0.02 20.51
C PRO A 269 -8.87 0.18 19.70
N ALA A 270 -9.12 1.36 19.12
CA ALA A 270 -10.31 1.63 18.30
C ALA A 270 -10.41 0.70 17.09
N SER A 271 -9.28 0.37 16.44
CA SER A 271 -9.23 -0.60 15.34
C SER A 271 -9.69 -1.99 15.78
N LEU A 272 -9.22 -2.45 16.92
CA LEU A 272 -9.65 -3.73 17.50
C LEU A 272 -11.12 -3.70 17.94
N GLU A 273 -11.55 -2.62 18.61
CA GLU A 273 -12.90 -2.51 19.15
C GLU A 273 -13.96 -2.52 18.03
N LEU A 274 -13.72 -1.77 16.95
CA LEU A 274 -14.62 -1.75 15.81
C LEU A 274 -14.58 -3.09 15.06
N SER A 275 -13.39 -3.62 14.77
CA SER A 275 -13.22 -4.92 14.13
C SER A 275 -13.90 -6.05 14.89
N ALA A 276 -13.81 -6.07 16.22
CA ALA A 276 -14.47 -7.08 17.04
C ALA A 276 -16.00 -6.96 16.97
N LYS A 277 -16.56 -5.74 17.10
CA LYS A 277 -18.02 -5.53 17.00
C LYS A 277 -18.57 -5.96 15.64
N VAL A 278 -17.85 -5.63 14.56
CA VAL A 278 -18.27 -6.01 13.19
C VAL A 278 -18.23 -7.53 13.02
N ASN A 279 -17.12 -8.16 13.41
CA ASN A 279 -16.91 -9.60 13.21
C ASN A 279 -17.73 -10.49 14.15
N THR A 280 -18.24 -9.96 15.27
CA THR A 280 -19.24 -10.68 16.14
C THR A 280 -20.68 -10.40 15.74
N GLY A 281 -20.91 -9.53 14.75
CA GLY A 281 -22.27 -9.17 14.30
C GLY A 281 -22.99 -8.14 15.18
N GLU A 282 -22.29 -7.53 16.15
CA GLU A 282 -22.84 -6.50 17.02
C GLU A 282 -22.95 -5.14 16.32
N MET A 283 -22.24 -4.96 15.20
CA MET A 283 -22.24 -3.75 14.40
C MET A 283 -22.26 -4.10 12.91
N LYS A 284 -23.01 -3.33 12.12
CA LYS A 284 -22.93 -3.34 10.65
C LYS A 284 -21.88 -2.31 10.20
N TRP A 285 -21.09 -2.72 9.25
CA TRP A 285 -20.03 -1.89 8.67
C TRP A 285 -20.15 -1.80 7.15
#